data_70e1435da1a16cf152a0c215e8dc9f9b
#
_entry.id   70e1435da1a16cf152a0c215e8dc9f9b
#
_cell.length_a   1.000
_cell.length_b   1.000
_cell.length_c   1.000
_cell.angle_alpha   90.00
_cell.angle_beta   90.00
_cell.angle_gamma   90.00
#
_symmetry.space_group_name_H-M   'P 1'
#
loop_
_entity.id
_entity.type
_entity.pdbx_description
1 polymer ?
#
loop_
_entity_poly.entity_id
_entity_poly.type
_entity_poly.pdbx_seq_one_letter_code
_entity_poly.pdbx_strand_id
1 'polypeptide(L)'
;SDKEVGGRVGGSFDPSQPIVISDFYPDSGGIATPMIITGKNFGTDTTGLSLWYVDEDGGRHRGGLVSSNGEKLYCYVPAGLTYKRNIKLEVTRANGNDTIKGEGTRDFKYITQTAVTTIVGTQTSDAHATKADKLLTSNLSAPAYLCIDNDNNIFVVQHTFNDGLNANGTNCDIQCRNEKNENIGGMVLKANLKKDEVSILQVNSDKINAPAYSTLDGYEGVYVPDDSGRKYYSLLKDQGYAVHKQQFINPNGYSDLDNSNWKYCFVINKNDQMIYSVMFKGQLIRINPKTRKAELLLKRVGKDGPKGSGGSDAFCTFSPTQPNRLFISFTDAHQIWYVDVDQLSDKDSLTYAGEPYAGIASFGTVNVTEGKGWEDGALKNAKFCFPRQMTFTKDGKLYIADSGNQCIRMIDTTQGKNARVTTPIGVPQSAGFQDGGVELAKFNWPTGVAVSADGSTVYVADSKNQVIRELSIK
;
A
#
# COMPACT_ATOMS: atom_id res chain seq x y z
N SER A 1 11.69 -5.34 56.99
CA SER A 1 11.48 -5.12 56.47
C SER A 1 11.52 -4.91 56.20
N ASP A 2 11.62 -4.75 56.30
CA ASP A 2 11.43 -4.39 55.77
C ASP A 2 11.43 -4.07 55.38
N LYS A 3 11.42 -4.06 55.71
CA LYS A 3 11.15 -3.53 55.27
C LYS A 3 11.45 -3.00 54.92
N GLU A 4 11.90 -2.83 55.11
CA GLU A 4 12.08 -2.12 54.66
C GLU A 4 12.28 -2.04 54.14
N VAL A 5 12.67 -2.41 54.70
CA VAL A 5 12.71 -2.21 54.14
C VAL A 5 12.58 -1.70 53.45
N GLY A 6 12.79 -1.70 53.59
CA GLY A 6 12.81 -0.77 52.80
C GLY A 6 12.31 -0.44 51.79
N GLY A 7 12.63 -0.31 51.33
CA GLY A 7 11.99 0.14 50.18
C GLY A 7 10.52 0.20 50.29
N ARG A 8 10.10 -0.23 51.32
CA ARG A 8 8.81 -0.17 51.49
C ARG A 8 8.25 1.09 51.68
N VAL A 9 9.08 2.09 51.84
CA VAL A 9 8.63 3.46 51.98
C VAL A 9 7.94 3.96 50.70
N GLY A 10 8.45 3.58 49.54
CA GLY A 10 7.86 3.95 48.29
C GLY A 10 6.76 2.98 47.83
N GLY A 11 6.52 1.89 48.57
CA GLY A 11 5.72 0.79 48.12
C GLY A 11 4.22 1.04 48.07
N SER A 12 3.68 1.77 49.04
CA SER A 12 2.23 1.95 49.16
C SER A 12 1.78 3.22 48.46
N PHE A 13 0.62 3.12 47.78
CA PHE A 13 -0.01 4.30 47.19
C PHE A 13 -0.68 5.15 48.26
N ASP A 14 -0.36 6.46 48.23
CA ASP A 14 -0.96 7.47 49.09
C ASP A 14 -1.89 8.35 48.28
N PRO A 15 -3.23 8.24 48.44
CA PRO A 15 -4.18 8.99 47.63
C PRO A 15 -4.18 10.52 47.90
N SER A 16 -3.47 10.97 48.96
CA SER A 16 -3.33 12.41 49.23
C SER A 16 -2.15 13.06 48.51
N GLN A 17 -1.34 12.26 47.84
CA GLN A 17 -0.16 12.72 47.12
C GLN A 17 -0.32 12.54 45.62
N PRO A 18 0.36 13.37 44.81
CA PRO A 18 0.33 13.17 43.34
C PRO A 18 1.16 11.95 42.94
N ILE A 19 0.80 11.35 41.80
CA ILE A 19 1.68 10.44 41.10
C ILE A 19 2.66 11.27 40.28
N VAL A 20 3.95 10.98 40.39
CA VAL A 20 5.00 11.70 39.67
C VAL A 20 5.77 10.74 38.77
N ILE A 21 5.91 11.10 37.52
CA ILE A 21 6.85 10.46 36.59
C ILE A 21 8.09 11.34 36.53
N SER A 22 9.20 10.83 37.04
CA SER A 22 10.45 11.60 37.08
C SER A 22 11.27 11.40 35.81
N ASP A 23 11.32 10.16 35.30
CA ASP A 23 12.14 9.81 34.15
C ASP A 23 11.74 8.44 33.62
N PHE A 24 12.30 8.06 32.47
CA PHE A 24 12.11 6.73 31.88
C PHE A 24 13.30 6.36 31.01
N TYR A 25 13.44 5.05 30.78
CA TYR A 25 14.48 4.48 29.93
C TYR A 25 13.94 3.20 29.28
N PRO A 26 14.22 2.94 27.99
CA PRO A 26 14.95 3.78 27.04
C PRO A 26 14.11 4.98 26.56
N ASP A 27 14.78 5.93 25.88
CA ASP A 27 14.13 7.13 25.33
C ASP A 27 13.28 6.86 24.12
N SER A 28 13.54 5.75 23.46
CA SER A 28 12.90 5.37 22.20
C SER A 28 12.84 3.86 22.06
N GLY A 29 11.93 3.40 21.20
CA GLY A 29 11.81 1.98 20.89
C GLY A 29 10.51 1.70 20.16
N GLY A 30 10.41 0.48 19.61
CA GLY A 30 9.22 -0.01 18.93
C GLY A 30 8.34 -0.85 19.86
N ILE A 31 7.39 -1.53 19.25
CA ILE A 31 6.45 -2.45 19.93
C ILE A 31 7.22 -3.45 20.82
N ALA A 32 6.69 -3.72 22.00
CA ALA A 32 7.23 -4.67 22.98
C ALA A 32 8.61 -4.30 23.56
N THR A 33 9.12 -3.11 23.31
CA THR A 33 10.36 -2.64 23.94
C THR A 33 10.16 -2.59 25.48
N PRO A 34 11.00 -3.27 26.27
CA PRO A 34 10.94 -3.17 27.72
C PRO A 34 11.36 -1.77 28.20
N MET A 35 10.63 -1.24 29.17
CA MET A 35 10.88 0.08 29.72
C MET A 35 10.86 0.07 31.23
N ILE A 36 11.59 1.00 31.83
CA ILE A 36 11.54 1.32 33.25
C ILE A 36 11.10 2.77 33.38
N ILE A 37 10.03 3.02 34.10
CA ILE A 37 9.55 4.36 34.42
C ILE A 37 9.83 4.61 35.89
N THR A 38 10.56 5.66 36.18
CA THR A 38 10.94 6.06 37.54
C THR A 38 10.07 7.23 37.99
N GLY A 39 9.61 7.17 39.23
CA GLY A 39 8.78 8.23 39.77
C GLY A 39 8.44 8.01 41.22
N LYS A 40 7.29 8.50 41.62
CA LYS A 40 6.82 8.41 43.01
C LYS A 40 5.36 8.14 43.06
N ASN A 41 4.96 7.43 44.12
CA ASN A 41 3.56 7.15 44.46
C ASN A 41 2.82 6.28 43.45
N PHE A 42 3.51 5.36 42.81
CA PHE A 42 2.86 4.38 41.92
C PHE A 42 2.06 3.34 42.73
N GLY A 43 2.52 3.01 43.94
CA GLY A 43 2.04 1.86 44.67
C GLY A 43 2.64 0.57 44.14
N THR A 44 2.53 -0.51 44.90
CA THR A 44 3.05 -1.83 44.54
C THR A 44 1.96 -2.74 43.95
N ASP A 45 0.70 -2.47 44.27
CA ASP A 45 -0.44 -3.19 43.72
C ASP A 45 -0.73 -2.68 42.32
N THR A 46 -0.58 -3.54 41.31
CA THR A 46 -0.85 -3.19 39.92
C THR A 46 -2.33 -3.23 39.55
N THR A 47 -3.20 -3.73 40.44
CA THR A 47 -4.65 -3.67 40.25
C THR A 47 -5.10 -2.21 40.31
N GLY A 48 -5.76 -1.73 39.26
CA GLY A 48 -6.17 -0.33 39.17
C GLY A 48 -5.08 0.64 38.76
N LEU A 49 -3.85 0.17 38.58
CA LEU A 49 -2.74 0.95 38.03
C LEU A 49 -2.69 0.73 36.52
N SER A 50 -2.61 1.81 35.76
CA SER A 50 -2.53 1.77 34.29
C SER A 50 -1.45 2.69 33.78
N LEU A 51 -0.74 2.22 32.77
CA LEU A 51 0.22 3.00 32.03
C LEU A 51 -0.34 3.29 30.65
N TRP A 52 -0.28 4.55 30.23
CA TRP A 52 -0.80 5.01 28.94
C TRP A 52 0.30 5.67 28.13
N TYR A 53 0.33 5.33 26.87
CA TYR A 53 1.11 5.98 25.84
C TYR A 53 0.14 6.86 25.06
N VAL A 54 0.28 8.17 25.20
CA VAL A 54 -0.64 9.16 24.62
C VAL A 54 0.00 9.73 23.36
N ASP A 55 -0.62 9.50 22.21
CA ASP A 55 -0.09 9.95 20.94
C ASP A 55 -0.37 11.43 20.65
N GLU A 56 0.16 11.93 19.53
CA GLU A 56 0.07 13.33 19.15
C GLU A 56 -1.37 13.81 18.91
N ASP A 57 -2.28 12.90 18.61
CA ASP A 57 -3.70 13.21 18.40
C ASP A 57 -4.53 13.06 19.69
N GLY A 58 -3.89 12.75 20.80
CA GLY A 58 -4.53 12.53 22.09
C GLY A 58 -5.08 11.10 22.27
N GLY A 59 -4.80 10.20 21.33
CA GLY A 59 -5.16 8.79 21.45
C GLY A 59 -4.39 8.12 22.57
N ARG A 60 -5.07 7.34 23.40
CA ARG A 60 -4.47 6.65 24.54
C ARG A 60 -4.30 5.17 24.25
N HIS A 61 -3.09 4.67 24.44
CA HIS A 61 -2.74 3.27 24.17
C HIS A 61 -2.21 2.66 25.48
N ARG A 62 -2.83 1.58 25.91
CA ARG A 62 -2.48 0.96 27.19
C ARG A 62 -1.16 0.20 27.06
N GLY A 63 -0.17 0.58 27.87
CA GLY A 63 1.11 -0.11 27.96
C GLY A 63 1.00 -1.43 28.71
N GLY A 64 1.89 -2.35 28.42
CA GLY A 64 2.04 -3.57 29.18
C GLY A 64 2.70 -3.29 30.53
N LEU A 65 2.02 -3.59 31.61
CA LEU A 65 2.55 -3.38 32.95
C LEU A 65 2.94 -4.72 33.56
N VAL A 66 4.22 -4.85 33.89
CA VAL A 66 4.76 -6.10 34.46
C VAL A 66 4.71 -6.06 35.99
N SER A 67 5.30 -5.01 36.59
CA SER A 67 5.36 -4.87 38.04
C SER A 67 5.64 -3.44 38.46
N SER A 68 5.43 -3.15 39.73
CA SER A 68 5.74 -1.87 40.35
C SER A 68 6.34 -2.10 41.74
N ASN A 69 7.40 -1.36 42.05
CA ASN A 69 7.94 -1.31 43.41
C ASN A 69 7.57 -0.01 44.16
N GLY A 70 6.66 0.79 43.59
CA GLY A 70 6.22 2.06 44.11
C GLY A 70 6.95 3.26 43.50
N GLU A 71 8.20 3.11 43.10
CA GLU A 71 9.04 4.13 42.51
C GLU A 71 9.52 3.79 41.11
N LYS A 72 9.42 2.53 40.71
CA LYS A 72 9.75 2.03 39.38
C LYS A 72 8.62 1.16 38.86
N LEU A 73 8.22 1.44 37.58
CA LEU A 73 7.33 0.58 36.82
C LEU A 73 8.18 -0.16 35.78
N TYR A 74 8.00 -1.47 35.74
CA TYR A 74 8.56 -2.34 34.72
C TYR A 74 7.45 -2.65 33.73
N CYS A 75 7.65 -2.27 32.48
CA CYS A 75 6.60 -2.25 31.49
C CYS A 75 7.17 -2.44 30.09
N TYR A 76 6.31 -2.41 29.09
CA TYR A 76 6.72 -2.46 27.70
C TYR A 76 5.78 -1.64 26.81
N VAL A 77 6.31 -1.22 25.65
CA VAL A 77 5.62 -0.40 24.67
C VAL A 77 4.48 -1.21 24.02
N PRO A 78 3.27 -0.66 23.94
CA PRO A 78 2.12 -1.37 23.36
C PRO A 78 2.13 -1.34 21.82
N ALA A 79 1.27 -2.15 21.22
CA ALA A 79 0.92 -2.05 19.82
C ALA A 79 0.02 -0.83 19.55
N GLY A 80 -0.13 -0.45 18.29
CA GLY A 80 -1.09 0.57 17.87
C GLY A 80 -0.56 1.99 17.80
N LEU A 81 0.73 2.21 18.04
CA LEU A 81 1.35 3.54 17.98
C LEU A 81 1.87 3.91 16.59
N THR A 82 1.48 3.19 15.57
CA THR A 82 1.90 3.43 14.17
C THR A 82 1.66 4.88 13.77
N TYR A 83 2.66 5.52 13.19
CA TYR A 83 2.69 6.94 12.76
C TYR A 83 2.69 7.97 13.91
N LYS A 84 2.59 7.57 15.16
CA LYS A 84 2.44 8.46 16.31
C LYS A 84 3.74 8.52 17.10
N ARG A 85 4.74 9.25 16.60
CA ARG A 85 6.13 9.13 17.03
C ARG A 85 6.49 9.83 18.34
N ASN A 86 5.84 10.96 18.64
CA ASN A 86 6.09 11.70 19.88
C ASN A 86 5.01 11.32 20.89
N ILE A 87 5.39 10.54 21.88
CA ILE A 87 4.47 9.91 22.81
C ILE A 87 4.68 10.47 24.21
N LYS A 88 3.59 10.88 24.85
CA LYS A 88 3.61 11.25 26.27
C LYS A 88 3.21 10.06 27.12
N LEU A 89 3.95 9.84 28.18
CA LEU A 89 3.63 8.81 29.17
C LEU A 89 2.68 9.37 30.23
N GLU A 90 1.70 8.56 30.60
CA GLU A 90 0.74 8.88 31.65
C GLU A 90 0.52 7.64 32.53
N VAL A 91 0.57 7.82 33.82
CA VAL A 91 0.26 6.77 34.78
C VAL A 91 -1.02 7.17 35.52
N THR A 92 -1.99 6.26 35.56
CA THR A 92 -3.24 6.48 36.28
C THR A 92 -3.46 5.39 37.32
N ARG A 93 -4.06 5.80 38.43
CA ARG A 93 -4.51 4.86 39.47
C ARG A 93 -5.94 5.17 39.84
N ALA A 94 -6.78 4.13 39.83
CA ALA A 94 -8.14 4.22 40.31
C ALA A 94 -8.14 4.44 41.84
N ASN A 95 -8.95 5.40 42.31
CA ASN A 95 -9.13 5.71 43.71
C ASN A 95 -10.63 5.92 43.97
N GLY A 96 -11.34 4.84 44.31
CA GLY A 96 -12.79 4.86 44.38
C GLY A 96 -13.41 5.21 43.01
N ASN A 97 -14.22 6.27 42.99
CA ASN A 97 -14.80 6.77 41.76
C ASN A 97 -13.92 7.76 41.03
N ASP A 98 -12.78 8.14 41.60
CA ASP A 98 -11.83 9.09 41.01
C ASP A 98 -10.65 8.37 40.40
N THR A 99 -9.89 9.12 39.60
CA THR A 99 -8.64 8.66 39.01
C THR A 99 -7.55 9.68 39.34
N ILE A 100 -6.45 9.19 39.89
CA ILE A 100 -5.26 10.02 40.15
C ILE A 100 -4.27 9.72 39.05
N LYS A 101 -3.67 10.78 38.46
CA LYS A 101 -2.75 10.62 37.35
C LYS A 101 -1.45 11.40 37.53
N GLY A 102 -0.40 10.90 36.89
CA GLY A 102 0.85 11.62 36.71
C GLY A 102 1.23 11.55 35.22
N GLU A 103 1.86 12.62 34.73
CA GLU A 103 2.28 12.73 33.34
C GLU A 103 3.79 12.84 33.26
N GLY A 104 4.36 12.28 32.18
CA GLY A 104 5.76 12.46 31.87
C GLY A 104 6.08 13.87 31.42
N THR A 105 7.29 14.33 31.70
CA THR A 105 7.75 15.69 31.37
C THR A 105 8.49 15.78 30.05
N ARG A 106 8.78 14.66 29.43
CA ARG A 106 9.40 14.58 28.10
C ARG A 106 8.76 13.50 27.26
N ASP A 107 9.00 13.54 25.95
CA ASP A 107 8.42 12.59 25.02
C ASP A 107 9.26 11.31 24.92
N PHE A 108 8.55 10.19 24.84
CA PHE A 108 9.10 8.92 24.37
C PHE A 108 8.96 8.88 22.85
N LYS A 109 10.01 8.48 22.14
CA LYS A 109 9.98 8.39 20.68
C LYS A 109 9.71 6.96 20.22
N TYR A 110 8.54 6.77 19.66
CA TYR A 110 8.17 5.49 19.08
C TYR A 110 8.90 5.27 17.75
N ILE A 111 9.54 4.12 17.61
CA ILE A 111 10.24 3.72 16.37
C ILE A 111 9.38 2.68 15.67
N THR A 112 8.90 3.02 14.46
CA THR A 112 8.13 2.11 13.63
C THR A 112 9.03 0.99 13.11
N GLN A 113 8.45 -0.20 12.99
CA GLN A 113 9.09 -1.35 12.37
C GLN A 113 8.24 -1.81 11.20
N THR A 114 8.90 -2.15 10.11
CA THR A 114 8.26 -2.67 8.90
C THR A 114 8.46 -4.18 8.84
N ALA A 115 7.37 -4.91 8.57
CA ALA A 115 7.41 -6.36 8.44
C ALA A 115 6.43 -6.85 7.38
N VAL A 116 6.71 -8.01 6.81
CA VAL A 116 5.87 -8.67 5.82
C VAL A 116 5.32 -9.96 6.39
N THR A 117 4.02 -10.18 6.19
CA THR A 117 3.32 -11.42 6.54
C THR A 117 2.53 -11.89 5.33
N THR A 118 2.58 -13.16 5.02
CA THR A 118 1.72 -13.76 3.99
C THR A 118 0.32 -13.93 4.56
N ILE A 119 -0.69 -13.40 3.87
CA ILE A 119 -2.07 -13.40 4.37
C ILE A 119 -3.05 -14.14 3.47
N VAL A 120 -2.76 -14.33 2.19
CA VAL A 120 -3.61 -15.09 1.27
C VAL A 120 -2.74 -15.97 0.39
N GLY A 121 -3.15 -17.21 0.25
CA GLY A 121 -2.57 -18.15 -0.68
C GLY A 121 -1.54 -19.09 -0.05
N THR A 122 -1.32 -20.19 -0.74
CA THR A 122 -0.26 -21.15 -0.44
C THR A 122 0.90 -20.87 -1.36
N GLN A 123 2.09 -20.64 -0.77
CA GLN A 123 3.26 -20.28 -1.54
C GLN A 123 3.71 -21.42 -2.44
N THR A 124 3.92 -21.10 -3.71
CA THR A 124 4.58 -21.99 -4.67
C THR A 124 5.14 -21.13 -5.81
N SER A 125 6.25 -21.57 -6.38
CA SER A 125 6.85 -20.96 -7.57
C SER A 125 6.38 -21.61 -8.88
N ASP A 126 5.68 -22.73 -8.79
CA ASP A 126 5.21 -23.46 -9.96
C ASP A 126 3.77 -23.06 -10.31
N ALA A 127 3.46 -23.05 -11.60
CA ALA A 127 2.10 -22.81 -12.04
C ALA A 127 1.16 -23.89 -11.49
N HIS A 128 0.02 -23.48 -10.95
CA HIS A 128 -0.97 -24.37 -10.37
C HIS A 128 -2.38 -23.84 -10.59
N ALA A 129 -3.37 -24.73 -10.46
CA ALA A 129 -4.77 -24.35 -10.58
C ALA A 129 -5.18 -23.39 -9.46
N THR A 130 -6.06 -22.46 -9.80
CA THR A 130 -6.72 -21.61 -8.80
C THR A 130 -7.67 -22.46 -7.95
N LYS A 131 -7.59 -22.31 -6.64
CA LYS A 131 -8.49 -22.98 -5.68
C LYS A 131 -8.96 -21.96 -4.65
N ALA A 132 -10.26 -21.71 -4.62
CA ALA A 132 -10.87 -20.84 -3.61
C ALA A 132 -11.23 -21.66 -2.36
N ASP A 133 -10.73 -21.22 -1.22
CA ASP A 133 -10.95 -21.84 0.08
C ASP A 133 -10.75 -20.76 1.14
N LYS A 134 -10.29 -21.08 2.34
CA LYS A 134 -9.88 -20.10 3.33
C LYS A 134 -8.67 -19.30 2.84
N LEU A 135 -8.37 -18.19 3.49
CA LEU A 135 -7.29 -17.28 3.05
C LEU A 135 -5.96 -18.01 2.83
N LEU A 136 -5.48 -18.74 3.83
CA LEU A 136 -4.17 -19.38 3.78
C LEU A 136 -4.15 -20.79 3.19
N THR A 137 -5.32 -21.33 2.83
CA THR A 137 -5.44 -22.65 2.20
C THR A 137 -5.87 -22.56 0.74
N SER A 138 -6.15 -21.36 0.25
CA SER A 138 -6.43 -21.12 -1.17
C SER A 138 -5.16 -21.19 -1.99
N ASN A 139 -5.31 -21.59 -3.25
CA ASN A 139 -4.24 -21.48 -4.25
C ASN A 139 -4.56 -20.32 -5.18
N LEU A 140 -3.73 -19.29 -5.14
CA LEU A 140 -3.75 -18.24 -6.14
C LEU A 140 -2.89 -18.65 -7.34
N SER A 141 -3.18 -18.09 -8.50
CA SER A 141 -2.45 -18.41 -9.73
C SER A 141 -2.08 -17.10 -10.42
N ALA A 142 -0.82 -16.71 -10.35
CA ALA A 142 -0.30 -15.45 -10.87
C ALA A 142 -1.09 -14.21 -10.38
N PRO A 143 -1.25 -14.00 -9.07
CA PRO A 143 -1.89 -12.78 -8.56
C PRO A 143 -1.06 -11.57 -8.97
N ALA A 144 -1.68 -10.56 -9.57
CA ALA A 144 -0.93 -9.47 -10.19
C ALA A 144 -1.30 -8.09 -9.66
N TYR A 145 -2.59 -7.74 -9.63
CA TYR A 145 -3.02 -6.39 -9.33
C TYR A 145 -4.16 -6.40 -8.32
N LEU A 146 -4.22 -5.35 -7.50
CA LEU A 146 -5.14 -5.30 -6.36
C LEU A 146 -5.96 -4.02 -6.35
N CYS A 147 -7.17 -4.10 -5.80
CA CYS A 147 -7.85 -2.97 -5.19
C CYS A 147 -8.59 -3.44 -3.94
N ILE A 148 -9.01 -2.49 -3.10
CA ILE A 148 -9.59 -2.80 -1.79
C ILE A 148 -10.84 -1.95 -1.61
N ASP A 149 -11.93 -2.57 -1.17
CA ASP A 149 -13.19 -1.86 -0.87
C ASP A 149 -13.21 -1.33 0.57
N ASN A 150 -14.31 -0.68 0.95
CA ASN A 150 -14.45 -0.08 2.28
C ASN A 150 -14.57 -1.11 3.41
N ASP A 151 -14.81 -2.37 3.11
CA ASP A 151 -14.85 -3.47 4.08
C ASP A 151 -13.54 -4.23 4.15
N ASN A 152 -12.48 -3.71 3.52
CA ASN A 152 -11.17 -4.35 3.39
C ASN A 152 -11.22 -5.70 2.66
N ASN A 153 -12.20 -5.93 1.80
CA ASN A 153 -12.10 -7.03 0.84
C ASN A 153 -11.00 -6.71 -0.16
N ILE A 154 -10.12 -7.67 -0.40
CA ILE A 154 -9.06 -7.53 -1.38
C ILE A 154 -9.52 -8.17 -2.68
N PHE A 155 -9.61 -7.37 -3.74
CA PHE A 155 -9.89 -7.84 -5.09
C PHE A 155 -8.57 -8.07 -5.80
N VAL A 156 -8.37 -9.29 -6.26
CA VAL A 156 -7.13 -9.72 -6.89
C VAL A 156 -7.41 -10.01 -8.35
N VAL A 157 -6.73 -9.30 -9.24
CA VAL A 157 -6.69 -9.65 -10.65
C VAL A 157 -5.47 -10.54 -10.85
N GLN A 158 -5.69 -11.80 -11.21
CA GLN A 158 -4.66 -12.71 -11.64
C GLN A 158 -4.39 -12.45 -13.13
N HIS A 159 -3.12 -12.46 -13.53
CA HIS A 159 -2.70 -12.08 -14.86
C HIS A 159 -1.48 -12.89 -15.28
N THR A 160 -1.57 -13.50 -16.45
CA THR A 160 -0.46 -14.27 -17.03
C THR A 160 0.66 -13.33 -17.48
N PHE A 161 1.87 -13.60 -17.03
CA PHE A 161 3.08 -12.93 -17.50
C PHE A 161 3.88 -13.92 -18.34
N ASN A 162 4.08 -13.61 -19.62
CA ASN A 162 4.80 -14.49 -20.56
C ASN A 162 5.63 -13.68 -21.56
N ASP A 163 5.97 -12.45 -21.22
CA ASP A 163 6.67 -11.53 -22.09
C ASP A 163 8.19 -11.62 -22.06
N GLY A 164 8.70 -12.57 -21.28
CA GLY A 164 10.14 -12.78 -21.15
C GLY A 164 10.89 -11.63 -20.50
N LEU A 165 10.17 -10.68 -19.85
CA LEU A 165 10.81 -9.60 -19.14
C LEU A 165 11.68 -10.14 -18.04
N ASN A 166 12.87 -9.58 -17.92
CA ASN A 166 13.76 -9.95 -16.84
C ASN A 166 14.49 -8.73 -16.29
N ALA A 167 14.93 -8.86 -15.06
CA ALA A 167 15.85 -7.95 -14.43
C ALA A 167 17.00 -8.82 -13.93
N ASN A 168 18.23 -8.49 -14.30
CA ASN A 168 19.41 -9.22 -13.86
C ASN A 168 19.33 -10.74 -14.11
N GLY A 169 18.78 -11.13 -15.26
CA GLY A 169 18.64 -12.54 -15.63
C GLY A 169 17.44 -13.26 -15.04
N THR A 170 16.59 -12.56 -14.29
CA THR A 170 15.37 -13.14 -13.71
C THR A 170 14.21 -13.00 -14.67
N ASN A 171 13.48 -14.07 -14.91
CA ASN A 171 12.34 -14.11 -15.81
C ASN A 171 11.02 -13.98 -15.03
N CYS A 172 10.07 -13.19 -15.54
CA CYS A 172 8.78 -13.00 -14.90
C CYS A 172 7.70 -13.96 -15.41
N ASP A 173 8.05 -14.96 -16.20
CA ASP A 173 7.06 -15.89 -16.74
C ASP A 173 6.31 -16.63 -15.63
N ILE A 174 5.00 -16.43 -15.58
CA ILE A 174 4.08 -17.16 -14.71
C ILE A 174 2.71 -17.18 -15.37
N GLN A 175 2.05 -18.31 -15.37
CA GLN A 175 0.75 -18.46 -16.02
C GLN A 175 -0.38 -18.51 -15.01
N CYS A 176 -1.43 -17.75 -15.29
CA CYS A 176 -2.68 -17.86 -14.57
C CYS A 176 -3.42 -19.12 -15.06
N ARG A 177 -3.78 -20.00 -14.12
CA ARG A 177 -4.57 -21.22 -14.38
C ARG A 177 -5.89 -21.13 -13.65
N ASN A 178 -6.97 -21.52 -14.30
CA ASN A 178 -8.29 -21.55 -13.69
C ASN A 178 -8.45 -22.76 -12.74
N GLU A 179 -9.66 -22.98 -12.20
CA GLU A 179 -9.94 -24.10 -11.30
C GLU A 179 -9.75 -25.48 -11.95
N LYS A 180 -9.84 -25.53 -13.27
CA LYS A 180 -9.66 -26.76 -14.05
C LYS A 180 -8.22 -26.97 -14.52
N ASN A 181 -7.29 -26.16 -13.99
CA ASN A 181 -5.89 -26.19 -14.37
C ASN A 181 -5.62 -25.83 -15.84
N GLU A 182 -6.50 -25.09 -16.45
CA GLU A 182 -6.34 -24.59 -17.82
C GLU A 182 -5.60 -23.26 -17.80
N ASN A 183 -4.68 -23.06 -18.74
CA ASN A 183 -4.00 -21.77 -18.92
C ASN A 183 -5.00 -20.74 -19.41
N ILE A 184 -5.12 -19.62 -18.68
CA ILE A 184 -5.94 -18.48 -19.05
C ILE A 184 -5.14 -17.20 -18.88
N GLY A 185 -5.58 -16.11 -19.50
CA GLY A 185 -4.90 -14.83 -19.39
C GLY A 185 -5.10 -14.13 -18.04
N GLY A 186 -6.31 -14.25 -17.49
CA GLY A 186 -6.65 -13.58 -16.25
C GLY A 186 -7.89 -14.12 -15.55
N MET A 187 -8.04 -13.75 -14.29
CA MET A 187 -9.14 -14.15 -13.42
C MET A 187 -9.25 -13.17 -12.26
N VAL A 188 -10.45 -12.93 -11.74
CA VAL A 188 -10.65 -12.05 -10.57
C VAL A 188 -11.05 -12.89 -9.36
N LEU A 189 -10.40 -12.62 -8.24
CA LEU A 189 -10.71 -13.21 -6.94
C LEU A 189 -11.08 -12.12 -5.94
N LYS A 190 -11.85 -12.48 -4.94
CA LYS A 190 -12.15 -11.63 -3.79
C LYS A 190 -11.71 -12.36 -2.51
N ALA A 191 -10.83 -11.73 -1.74
CA ALA A 191 -10.43 -12.23 -0.43
C ALA A 191 -11.15 -11.43 0.65
N ASN A 192 -11.98 -12.10 1.43
CA ASN A 192 -12.69 -11.52 2.57
C ASN A 192 -11.91 -11.83 3.84
N LEU A 193 -11.22 -10.82 4.38
CA LEU A 193 -10.34 -11.01 5.53
C LEU A 193 -11.11 -11.32 6.81
N LYS A 194 -12.32 -10.76 6.97
CA LYS A 194 -13.15 -11.01 8.16
C LYS A 194 -13.72 -12.42 8.21
N LYS A 195 -14.16 -12.91 7.05
CA LYS A 195 -14.81 -14.24 6.96
C LYS A 195 -13.83 -15.37 6.65
N ASP A 196 -12.55 -15.05 6.49
CA ASP A 196 -11.51 -16.03 6.18
C ASP A 196 -11.88 -16.86 4.94
N GLU A 197 -12.21 -16.19 3.84
CA GLU A 197 -12.60 -16.88 2.61
C GLU A 197 -12.12 -16.17 1.35
N VAL A 198 -11.84 -16.95 0.31
CA VAL A 198 -11.56 -16.49 -1.05
C VAL A 198 -12.70 -16.94 -1.96
N SER A 199 -13.17 -16.06 -2.81
CA SER A 199 -14.21 -16.35 -3.81
C SER A 199 -13.67 -16.05 -5.19
N ILE A 200 -14.06 -16.86 -6.18
CA ILE A 200 -13.76 -16.61 -7.59
C ILE A 200 -14.90 -15.79 -8.20
N LEU A 201 -14.53 -14.66 -8.82
CA LEU A 201 -15.45 -13.81 -9.54
C LEU A 201 -15.28 -14.08 -11.03
N GLN A 202 -16.34 -14.53 -11.68
CA GLN A 202 -16.28 -14.99 -13.07
C GLN A 202 -16.11 -13.82 -14.03
N VAL A 203 -14.93 -13.69 -14.61
CA VAL A 203 -14.65 -12.75 -15.70
C VAL A 203 -14.18 -13.55 -16.92
N ASN A 204 -14.93 -13.46 -18.02
CA ASN A 204 -14.62 -14.20 -19.23
C ASN A 204 -13.72 -13.39 -20.17
N SER A 205 -12.55 -13.03 -19.71
CA SER A 205 -11.54 -12.35 -20.50
C SER A 205 -10.13 -12.70 -20.03
N ASP A 206 -9.24 -12.83 -20.98
CA ASP A 206 -7.83 -13.11 -20.74
C ASP A 206 -6.95 -11.85 -20.72
N LYS A 207 -7.54 -10.66 -20.81
CA LYS A 207 -6.81 -9.39 -20.99
C LYS A 207 -7.11 -8.36 -19.91
N ILE A 208 -7.51 -8.82 -18.74
CA ILE A 208 -7.84 -7.95 -17.61
C ILE A 208 -6.59 -7.49 -16.85
N ASN A 209 -6.67 -6.29 -16.27
CA ASN A 209 -5.57 -5.62 -15.62
C ASN A 209 -6.00 -4.98 -14.29
N ALA A 210 -5.22 -4.00 -13.80
CA ALA A 210 -5.34 -3.45 -12.46
C ALA A 210 -6.70 -2.79 -12.20
N PRO A 211 -7.44 -3.27 -11.19
CA PRO A 211 -8.79 -2.81 -10.89
C PRO A 211 -8.80 -1.57 -9.99
N ALA A 212 -9.97 -0.95 -9.90
CA ALA A 212 -10.21 0.17 -8.99
C ALA A 212 -11.58 0.07 -8.34
N TYR A 213 -11.71 0.65 -7.15
CA TYR A 213 -12.96 0.67 -6.40
C TYR A 213 -13.50 2.10 -6.32
N SER A 214 -14.77 2.30 -6.76
CA SER A 214 -15.46 3.59 -6.72
C SER A 214 -16.62 3.53 -5.73
N THR A 215 -16.85 4.65 -5.05
CA THR A 215 -18.02 4.84 -4.18
C THR A 215 -19.06 5.77 -4.81
N LEU A 216 -19.04 5.93 -6.14
CA LEU A 216 -20.02 6.75 -6.83
C LEU A 216 -21.44 6.28 -6.49
N ASP A 217 -22.31 7.21 -6.11
CA ASP A 217 -23.65 6.90 -5.65
C ASP A 217 -24.44 6.10 -6.69
N GLY A 218 -24.94 4.93 -6.27
CA GLY A 218 -25.64 3.98 -7.14
C GLY A 218 -24.73 3.11 -8.01
N TYR A 219 -23.42 3.36 -7.99
CA TYR A 219 -22.43 2.65 -8.82
C TYR A 219 -21.22 2.19 -8.02
N GLU A 220 -21.36 2.12 -6.71
CA GLU A 220 -20.29 1.62 -5.85
C GLU A 220 -19.89 0.21 -6.24
N GLY A 221 -18.57 0.00 -6.49
CA GLY A 221 -18.09 -1.30 -6.89
C GLY A 221 -16.69 -1.26 -7.46
N VAL A 222 -16.29 -2.41 -7.99
CA VAL A 222 -14.98 -2.63 -8.60
C VAL A 222 -15.10 -2.55 -10.10
N TYR A 223 -14.14 -1.88 -10.71
CA TYR A 223 -14.06 -1.69 -12.17
C TYR A 223 -12.74 -2.25 -12.65
N VAL A 224 -12.80 -3.14 -13.63
CA VAL A 224 -11.64 -3.89 -14.13
C VAL A 224 -11.40 -3.54 -15.59
N PRO A 225 -10.23 -2.99 -15.95
CA PRO A 225 -9.92 -2.69 -17.35
C PRO A 225 -9.62 -3.96 -18.15
N ASP A 226 -9.89 -3.88 -19.43
CA ASP A 226 -9.57 -4.93 -20.41
C ASP A 226 -8.81 -4.29 -21.57
N ASP A 227 -7.81 -4.97 -22.10
CA ASP A 227 -7.00 -4.48 -23.22
C ASP A 227 -7.78 -4.39 -24.52
N SER A 228 -8.90 -5.10 -24.63
CA SER A 228 -9.63 -5.22 -25.89
C SER A 228 -10.63 -4.10 -26.10
N GLY A 229 -10.39 -3.24 -27.07
CA GLY A 229 -11.34 -2.23 -27.49
C GLY A 229 -11.75 -1.30 -26.35
N ARG A 230 -13.04 -1.00 -26.25
CA ARG A 230 -13.62 -0.14 -25.21
C ARG A 230 -14.11 -0.94 -24.00
N LYS A 231 -13.73 -2.20 -23.92
CA LYS A 231 -14.27 -3.14 -22.93
C LYS A 231 -13.69 -2.92 -21.54
N TYR A 232 -14.54 -3.05 -20.53
CA TYR A 232 -14.17 -3.15 -19.12
C TYR A 232 -15.26 -3.93 -18.38
N TYR A 233 -15.06 -4.22 -17.12
CA TYR A 233 -16.03 -4.93 -16.29
C TYR A 233 -16.40 -4.09 -15.08
N SER A 234 -17.68 -4.11 -14.71
CA SER A 234 -18.18 -3.54 -13.47
C SER A 234 -18.70 -4.64 -12.56
N LEU A 235 -18.35 -4.55 -11.29
CA LEU A 235 -18.74 -5.49 -10.23
C LEU A 235 -19.33 -4.65 -9.11
N LEU A 236 -20.65 -4.47 -9.10
CA LEU A 236 -21.31 -3.56 -8.16
C LEU A 236 -21.53 -4.26 -6.82
N LYS A 237 -21.25 -3.53 -5.76
CA LYS A 237 -21.36 -4.03 -4.38
C LYS A 237 -22.76 -4.43 -4.01
N ASP A 238 -23.78 -3.64 -4.40
CA ASP A 238 -25.18 -3.94 -4.12
C ASP A 238 -25.72 -5.15 -4.88
N GLN A 239 -24.95 -5.66 -5.84
CA GLN A 239 -25.24 -6.88 -6.59
C GLN A 239 -24.30 -8.03 -6.22
N GLY A 240 -23.69 -7.95 -5.03
CA GLY A 240 -22.75 -8.97 -4.56
C GLY A 240 -21.50 -9.10 -5.43
N TYR A 241 -21.10 -8.01 -6.07
CA TYR A 241 -19.96 -7.98 -7.00
C TYR A 241 -20.13 -8.90 -8.22
N ALA A 242 -21.36 -9.12 -8.66
CA ALA A 242 -21.61 -9.86 -9.89
C ALA A 242 -20.96 -9.15 -11.09
N VAL A 243 -20.34 -9.92 -11.97
CA VAL A 243 -19.58 -9.39 -13.09
C VAL A 243 -20.50 -8.96 -14.22
N HIS A 244 -20.38 -7.72 -14.67
CA HIS A 244 -21.05 -7.19 -15.84
C HIS A 244 -20.02 -6.65 -16.83
N LYS A 245 -20.09 -7.14 -18.06
CA LYS A 245 -19.30 -6.62 -19.17
C LYS A 245 -19.82 -5.26 -19.58
N GLN A 246 -18.95 -4.29 -19.75
CA GLN A 246 -19.28 -2.94 -20.17
C GLN A 246 -18.44 -2.52 -21.37
N GLN A 247 -18.93 -1.49 -22.07
CA GLN A 247 -18.15 -0.78 -23.07
C GLN A 247 -18.29 0.71 -22.80
N PHE A 248 -17.19 1.44 -22.76
CA PHE A 248 -17.28 2.87 -22.67
C PHE A 248 -17.70 3.48 -24.00
N ILE A 249 -18.36 4.64 -23.92
CA ILE A 249 -18.87 5.38 -25.06
C ILE A 249 -17.86 6.49 -25.39
N ASN A 250 -17.51 6.62 -26.67
CA ASN A 250 -16.62 7.67 -27.19
C ASN A 250 -17.46 8.72 -27.94
N PRO A 251 -18.19 9.62 -27.23
CA PRO A 251 -19.18 10.49 -27.87
C PRO A 251 -18.57 11.53 -28.79
N ASN A 252 -17.32 11.92 -28.57
CA ASN A 252 -16.63 12.90 -29.37
C ASN A 252 -15.81 12.29 -30.51
N GLY A 253 -15.83 10.98 -30.65
CA GLY A 253 -15.15 10.28 -31.75
C GLY A 253 -13.63 10.42 -31.72
N TYR A 254 -13.01 10.53 -30.54
CA TYR A 254 -11.55 10.61 -30.42
C TYR A 254 -10.91 9.30 -30.92
N SER A 255 -10.08 9.40 -31.97
CA SER A 255 -9.40 8.22 -32.50
C SER A 255 -8.43 7.59 -31.48
N ASP A 256 -7.88 8.38 -30.59
CA ASP A 256 -6.98 7.91 -29.53
C ASP A 256 -7.66 6.98 -28.53
N LEU A 257 -8.99 7.02 -28.41
CA LEU A 257 -9.75 6.12 -27.54
C LEU A 257 -10.01 4.76 -28.20
N ASP A 258 -9.94 4.69 -29.51
CA ASP A 258 -10.23 3.47 -30.28
C ASP A 258 -8.95 2.80 -30.81
N ASN A 259 -7.90 3.58 -31.04
CA ASN A 259 -6.62 3.09 -31.52
C ASN A 259 -5.59 3.03 -30.38
N SER A 260 -4.87 1.92 -30.29
CA SER A 260 -3.83 1.74 -29.25
C SER A 260 -4.41 1.90 -27.84
N ASN A 261 -5.56 1.33 -27.60
CA ASN A 261 -6.37 1.52 -26.40
C ASN A 261 -6.08 0.47 -25.30
N TRP A 262 -4.88 -0.04 -25.23
CA TRP A 262 -4.47 -0.97 -24.20
C TRP A 262 -4.44 -0.26 -22.84
N LYS A 263 -5.23 -0.79 -21.90
CA LYS A 263 -5.45 -0.24 -20.57
C LYS A 263 -4.91 -1.18 -19.52
N TYR A 264 -3.94 -0.73 -18.76
CA TYR A 264 -3.27 -1.55 -17.76
C TYR A 264 -3.74 -1.26 -16.34
N CYS A 265 -4.38 -0.11 -16.11
CA CYS A 265 -4.76 0.30 -14.77
C CYS A 265 -5.98 1.21 -14.82
N PHE A 266 -6.95 0.92 -13.98
CA PHE A 266 -7.98 1.87 -13.59
C PHE A 266 -7.62 2.44 -12.23
N VAL A 267 -7.95 3.72 -12.02
CA VAL A 267 -7.86 4.39 -10.72
C VAL A 267 -9.06 5.33 -10.57
N ILE A 268 -9.49 5.53 -9.34
CA ILE A 268 -10.63 6.37 -9.03
C ILE A 268 -10.15 7.67 -8.39
N ASN A 269 -10.65 8.80 -8.88
CA ASN A 269 -10.43 10.09 -8.24
C ASN A 269 -11.40 10.22 -7.06
N LYS A 270 -10.88 10.56 -5.90
CA LYS A 270 -11.65 10.67 -4.66
C LYS A 270 -12.75 11.74 -4.74
N ASN A 271 -12.54 12.81 -5.51
CA ASN A 271 -13.47 13.94 -5.57
C ASN A 271 -14.65 13.69 -6.51
N ASP A 272 -14.42 13.09 -7.68
CA ASP A 272 -15.47 12.86 -8.67
C ASP A 272 -15.92 11.40 -8.77
N GLN A 273 -15.20 10.47 -8.15
CA GLN A 273 -15.44 9.02 -8.20
C GLN A 273 -15.46 8.44 -9.62
N MET A 274 -14.84 9.15 -10.56
CA MET A 274 -14.71 8.70 -11.93
C MET A 274 -13.46 7.84 -12.11
N ILE A 275 -13.47 7.04 -13.17
CA ILE A 275 -12.36 6.15 -13.55
C ILE A 275 -11.37 6.94 -14.40
N TYR A 276 -10.09 6.90 -14.03
CA TYR A 276 -8.99 7.44 -14.82
C TYR A 276 -8.08 6.31 -15.25
N SER A 277 -7.50 6.44 -16.44
CA SER A 277 -6.55 5.47 -16.96
C SER A 277 -5.55 6.16 -17.88
N VAL A 278 -4.29 5.72 -17.82
CA VAL A 278 -3.26 6.09 -18.78
C VAL A 278 -3.03 4.90 -19.69
N MET A 279 -3.27 5.09 -20.99
CA MET A 279 -3.19 4.02 -21.97
C MET A 279 -1.75 3.83 -22.48
N PHE A 280 -1.55 2.76 -23.24
CA PHE A 280 -0.22 2.31 -23.69
C PHE A 280 0.64 3.40 -24.35
N LYS A 281 0.04 4.30 -25.11
CA LYS A 281 0.76 5.39 -25.77
C LYS A 281 0.74 6.71 -24.98
N GLY A 282 0.35 6.66 -23.72
CA GLY A 282 0.36 7.82 -22.84
C GLY A 282 -0.91 8.65 -22.85
N GLN A 283 -1.99 8.19 -23.51
CA GLN A 283 -3.27 8.88 -23.48
C GLN A 283 -3.87 8.83 -22.07
N LEU A 284 -4.24 9.97 -21.52
CA LEU A 284 -4.96 10.05 -20.26
C LEU A 284 -6.46 10.19 -20.54
N ILE A 285 -7.23 9.24 -20.06
CA ILE A 285 -8.69 9.20 -20.24
C ILE A 285 -9.41 9.21 -18.89
N ARG A 286 -10.68 9.63 -18.94
CA ARG A 286 -11.61 9.56 -17.82
C ARG A 286 -12.92 8.93 -18.28
N ILE A 287 -13.43 7.97 -17.53
CA ILE A 287 -14.68 7.28 -17.82
C ILE A 287 -15.64 7.52 -16.67
N ASN A 288 -16.87 7.96 -16.98
CA ASN A 288 -17.93 8.07 -15.99
C ASN A 288 -18.58 6.70 -15.78
N PRO A 289 -18.52 6.11 -14.58
CA PRO A 289 -19.10 4.78 -14.33
C PRO A 289 -20.60 4.71 -14.58
N LYS A 290 -21.32 5.84 -14.39
CA LYS A 290 -22.77 5.91 -14.57
C LYS A 290 -23.18 5.98 -16.03
N THR A 291 -22.62 6.93 -16.78
CA THR A 291 -22.99 7.17 -18.18
C THR A 291 -22.15 6.33 -19.15
N ARG A 292 -21.03 5.80 -18.70
CA ARG A 292 -20.02 5.08 -19.49
C ARG A 292 -19.33 5.96 -20.52
N LYS A 293 -19.55 7.27 -20.50
CA LYS A 293 -18.90 8.20 -21.41
C LYS A 293 -17.42 8.37 -21.04
N ALA A 294 -16.56 8.25 -22.05
CA ALA A 294 -15.14 8.47 -21.94
C ALA A 294 -14.76 9.84 -22.49
N GLU A 295 -13.78 10.47 -21.85
CA GLU A 295 -13.18 11.74 -22.26
C GLU A 295 -11.69 11.54 -22.44
N LEU A 296 -11.13 12.15 -23.48
CA LEU A 296 -9.68 12.25 -23.65
C LEU A 296 -9.21 13.53 -22.95
N LEU A 297 -8.43 13.39 -21.87
CA LEU A 297 -7.91 14.53 -21.12
C LEU A 297 -6.55 15.00 -21.65
N LEU A 298 -5.69 14.05 -22.00
CA LEU A 298 -4.40 14.29 -22.64
C LEU A 298 -4.20 13.31 -23.77
N LYS A 299 -3.69 13.79 -24.90
CA LYS A 299 -3.29 12.91 -26.00
C LYS A 299 -2.05 12.10 -25.67
N ARG A 300 -1.17 12.67 -24.82
CA ARG A 300 0.09 12.03 -24.51
C ARG A 300 0.71 12.61 -23.23
N VAL A 301 1.16 11.73 -22.35
CA VAL A 301 2.06 12.07 -21.27
C VAL A 301 3.48 11.73 -21.72
N GLY A 302 4.38 12.72 -21.68
CA GLY A 302 5.71 12.59 -22.24
C GLY A 302 5.80 13.13 -23.66
N LYS A 303 6.94 13.74 -24.02
CA LYS A 303 7.13 14.46 -25.29
C LYS A 303 6.86 13.59 -26.51
N ASP A 304 7.42 12.39 -26.53
CA ASP A 304 7.28 11.45 -27.64
C ASP A 304 6.68 10.12 -27.16
N GLY A 305 5.93 10.17 -26.05
CA GLY A 305 5.47 9.01 -25.33
C GLY A 305 6.44 8.62 -24.22
N PRO A 306 6.04 7.70 -23.34
CA PRO A 306 6.80 7.40 -22.13
C PRO A 306 8.16 6.75 -22.37
N LYS A 307 8.41 6.19 -23.54
CA LYS A 307 9.72 5.67 -23.92
C LYS A 307 10.05 5.98 -25.38
N GLY A 308 10.02 7.26 -25.74
CA GLY A 308 10.22 7.68 -27.11
C GLY A 308 8.99 7.42 -27.96
N SER A 309 9.16 6.95 -29.20
CA SER A 309 8.06 6.70 -30.14
C SER A 309 7.21 5.45 -29.78
N GLY A 310 7.64 4.64 -28.85
CA GLY A 310 6.93 3.46 -28.41
C GLY A 310 5.88 3.75 -27.34
N GLY A 311 5.26 2.70 -26.83
CA GLY A 311 4.36 2.78 -25.70
C GLY A 311 4.94 2.09 -24.47
N SER A 312 4.22 2.15 -23.36
CA SER A 312 4.57 1.46 -22.13
C SER A 312 3.31 1.04 -21.38
N ASP A 313 3.39 -0.10 -20.69
CA ASP A 313 2.45 -0.39 -19.62
C ASP A 313 2.50 0.79 -18.66
N ALA A 314 1.34 1.23 -18.20
CA ALA A 314 1.21 2.37 -17.32
C ALA A 314 0.24 2.06 -16.19
N PHE A 315 0.67 2.35 -14.97
CA PHE A 315 -0.15 2.22 -13.76
C PHE A 315 -0.24 3.58 -13.09
N CYS A 316 -1.33 3.87 -12.43
CA CYS A 316 -1.53 5.20 -11.87
C CYS A 316 -2.29 5.15 -10.54
N THR A 317 -2.09 6.21 -9.74
CA THR A 317 -2.78 6.38 -8.46
C THR A 317 -2.81 7.86 -8.09
N PHE A 318 -3.90 8.30 -7.43
CA PHE A 318 -4.03 9.67 -6.96
C PHE A 318 -3.42 9.86 -5.58
N SER A 319 -2.83 11.03 -5.36
CA SER A 319 -2.31 11.41 -4.06
C SER A 319 -3.44 11.76 -3.09
N PRO A 320 -3.41 11.26 -1.84
CA PRO A 320 -4.42 11.67 -0.84
C PRO A 320 -4.18 13.08 -0.28
N THR A 321 -2.96 13.60 -0.37
CA THR A 321 -2.61 14.94 0.11
C THR A 321 -2.73 16.00 -0.98
N GLN A 322 -2.74 15.58 -2.24
CA GLN A 322 -2.97 16.42 -3.43
C GLN A 322 -3.95 15.68 -4.35
N PRO A 323 -5.27 15.72 -4.07
CA PRO A 323 -6.24 14.78 -4.65
C PRO A 323 -6.36 14.77 -6.17
N ASN A 324 -5.96 15.85 -6.85
CA ASN A 324 -5.99 15.92 -8.30
C ASN A 324 -4.65 15.56 -8.96
N ARG A 325 -3.64 15.22 -8.15
CA ARG A 325 -2.34 14.81 -8.67
C ARG A 325 -2.31 13.31 -8.90
N LEU A 326 -2.24 12.95 -10.18
CA LEU A 326 -2.19 11.56 -10.64
C LEU A 326 -0.74 11.16 -10.87
N PHE A 327 -0.23 10.25 -10.05
CA PHE A 327 1.09 9.65 -10.26
C PHE A 327 0.98 8.47 -11.21
N ILE A 328 1.97 8.34 -12.08
CA ILE A 328 1.97 7.35 -13.17
C ILE A 328 3.32 6.62 -13.17
N SER A 329 3.29 5.30 -13.14
CA SER A 329 4.48 4.48 -13.40
C SER A 329 4.45 4.02 -14.84
N PHE A 330 5.48 4.36 -15.60
CA PHE A 330 5.70 3.82 -16.92
C PHE A 330 6.67 2.66 -16.81
N THR A 331 6.13 1.46 -16.85
CA THR A 331 6.85 0.21 -16.58
C THR A 331 8.07 0.05 -17.48
N ASP A 332 7.89 0.19 -18.78
CA ASP A 332 8.96 -0.03 -19.76
C ASP A 332 9.95 1.13 -19.87
N ALA A 333 9.61 2.27 -19.30
CA ALA A 333 10.50 3.42 -19.22
C ALA A 333 11.23 3.52 -17.87
N HIS A 334 10.87 2.71 -16.88
CA HIS A 334 11.47 2.69 -15.55
C HIS A 334 11.42 4.06 -14.86
N GLN A 335 10.26 4.74 -14.98
CA GLN A 335 10.07 6.11 -14.53
C GLN A 335 8.73 6.29 -13.84
N ILE A 336 8.69 7.27 -12.93
CA ILE A 336 7.46 7.73 -12.28
C ILE A 336 7.22 9.17 -12.71
N TRP A 337 5.99 9.47 -13.16
CA TRP A 337 5.54 10.78 -13.57
C TRP A 337 4.39 11.24 -12.71
N TYR A 338 3.99 12.51 -12.80
CA TYR A 338 2.66 12.94 -12.35
C TYR A 338 2.08 14.00 -13.28
N VAL A 339 0.77 14.12 -13.27
CA VAL A 339 0.03 15.19 -13.90
C VAL A 339 -1.06 15.68 -12.94
N ASP A 340 -1.35 16.98 -12.97
CA ASP A 340 -2.45 17.57 -12.21
C ASP A 340 -3.68 17.64 -13.11
N VAL A 341 -4.67 16.78 -12.87
CA VAL A 341 -5.80 16.60 -13.79
C VAL A 341 -6.80 17.78 -13.80
N ASP A 342 -6.73 18.65 -12.81
CA ASP A 342 -7.54 19.88 -12.74
C ASP A 342 -6.89 21.08 -13.45
N GLN A 343 -5.68 20.93 -13.99
CA GLN A 343 -4.92 22.01 -14.63
C GLN A 343 -4.73 21.81 -16.13
N LEU A 344 -5.53 20.94 -16.74
CA LEU A 344 -5.46 20.65 -18.16
C LEU A 344 -6.37 21.61 -18.95
N SER A 345 -5.82 22.36 -19.89
CA SER A 345 -6.51 23.48 -20.55
C SER A 345 -6.96 23.23 -21.99
N ASP A 346 -6.36 22.26 -22.71
CA ASP A 346 -6.69 22.00 -24.12
C ASP A 346 -6.50 20.53 -24.44
N LYS A 347 -7.61 19.82 -24.72
CA LYS A 347 -7.63 18.38 -24.94
C LYS A 347 -7.11 17.96 -26.31
N ASP A 348 -7.31 18.78 -27.32
CA ASP A 348 -7.14 18.35 -28.72
C ASP A 348 -5.68 18.33 -29.16
N SER A 349 -4.86 19.21 -28.60
CA SER A 349 -3.45 19.33 -28.94
C SER A 349 -2.53 19.04 -27.75
N LEU A 350 -3.09 18.64 -26.62
CA LEU A 350 -2.37 18.64 -25.37
C LEU A 350 -1.43 17.45 -25.22
N THR A 351 -0.15 17.76 -25.19
CA THR A 351 0.92 16.83 -24.81
C THR A 351 1.60 17.38 -23.56
N TYR A 352 1.59 16.60 -22.49
CA TYR A 352 2.33 16.97 -21.30
C TYR A 352 3.80 16.64 -21.49
N ALA A 353 4.61 17.67 -21.76
CA ALA A 353 6.02 17.56 -22.13
C ALA A 353 6.99 17.77 -20.96
N GLY A 354 6.52 17.57 -19.72
CA GLY A 354 7.35 17.70 -18.52
C GLY A 354 8.47 16.67 -18.43
N GLU A 355 9.03 16.55 -17.24
CA GLU A 355 10.07 15.58 -16.92
C GLU A 355 9.51 14.49 -16.00
N PRO A 356 10.16 13.33 -15.90
CA PRO A 356 9.84 12.37 -14.88
C PRO A 356 9.93 12.99 -13.48
N TYR A 357 9.02 12.60 -12.61
CA TYR A 357 9.08 12.94 -11.19
C TYR A 357 10.23 12.20 -10.50
N ALA A 358 10.37 10.91 -10.79
CA ALA A 358 11.43 10.08 -10.25
C ALA A 358 11.92 9.09 -11.31
N GLY A 359 13.19 8.77 -11.26
CA GLY A 359 13.86 7.93 -12.25
C GLY A 359 14.73 8.75 -13.19
N ILE A 360 15.53 8.05 -13.97
CA ILE A 360 16.47 8.69 -14.92
C ILE A 360 15.70 9.21 -16.12
N ALA A 361 15.86 10.49 -16.42
CA ALA A 361 15.28 11.10 -17.60
C ALA A 361 16.05 10.66 -18.85
N SER A 362 15.50 9.70 -19.59
CA SER A 362 16.02 9.31 -20.89
C SER A 362 14.87 9.36 -21.90
N PHE A 363 14.85 10.41 -22.71
CA PHE A 363 13.88 10.56 -23.78
C PHE A 363 14.52 10.31 -25.14
N GLY A 364 13.76 9.75 -26.06
CA GLY A 364 14.12 9.70 -27.46
C GLY A 364 15.12 8.63 -27.84
N THR A 365 15.47 7.73 -26.96
CA THR A 365 16.27 6.57 -27.30
C THR A 365 15.44 5.29 -27.19
N VAL A 366 15.51 4.43 -28.16
CA VAL A 366 14.87 3.12 -28.16
C VAL A 366 15.43 2.26 -27.01
N ASN A 367 16.56 2.67 -26.46
CA ASN A 367 17.26 1.91 -25.43
C ASN A 367 17.16 2.63 -24.09
N VAL A 368 16.09 2.35 -23.35
CA VAL A 368 15.88 2.87 -22.00
C VAL A 368 16.66 2.09 -20.93
N THR A 369 17.65 1.29 -21.34
CA THR A 369 18.44 0.48 -20.42
C THR A 369 19.27 1.29 -19.44
N GLU A 370 19.63 2.53 -19.78
CA GLU A 370 20.36 3.41 -18.86
C GLU A 370 19.57 3.78 -17.61
N GLY A 371 18.24 3.86 -17.72
CA GLY A 371 17.37 4.17 -16.61
C GLY A 371 17.00 2.94 -15.76
N LYS A 372 17.22 1.75 -16.30
CA LYS A 372 16.86 0.50 -15.64
C LYS A 372 17.90 0.11 -14.59
N GLY A 373 17.45 -0.25 -13.41
CA GLY A 373 18.32 -0.71 -12.35
C GLY A 373 17.73 -0.45 -10.98
N TRP A 374 18.55 -0.59 -9.96
CA TRP A 374 18.18 -0.26 -8.60
C TRP A 374 19.14 0.80 -8.06
N GLU A 375 18.57 1.93 -7.62
CA GLU A 375 19.28 3.01 -6.95
C GLU A 375 18.30 3.78 -6.10
N ASP A 376 18.60 3.92 -4.82
CA ASP A 376 17.88 4.78 -3.89
C ASP A 376 18.48 6.20 -3.90
N GLY A 377 17.78 7.15 -3.36
CA GLY A 377 18.29 8.50 -3.16
C GLY A 377 17.42 9.57 -3.79
N ALA A 378 18.05 10.65 -4.27
CA ALA A 378 17.35 11.78 -4.86
C ALA A 378 16.46 11.32 -6.03
N LEU A 379 15.30 11.95 -6.19
CA LEU A 379 14.30 11.55 -7.18
C LEU A 379 14.86 11.34 -8.58
N LYS A 380 15.67 12.28 -9.05
CA LYS A 380 16.21 12.26 -10.43
C LYS A 380 17.38 11.31 -10.63
N ASN A 381 17.95 10.80 -9.55
CA ASN A 381 19.08 9.86 -9.61
C ASN A 381 18.66 8.42 -9.31
N ALA A 382 17.45 8.24 -8.83
CA ALA A 382 16.92 6.92 -8.49
C ALA A 382 16.71 6.08 -9.74
N LYS A 383 16.83 4.75 -9.57
CA LYS A 383 16.57 3.79 -10.65
C LYS A 383 15.52 2.79 -10.22
N PHE A 384 14.65 2.46 -11.14
CA PHE A 384 13.60 1.44 -11.01
C PHE A 384 13.82 0.37 -12.08
N CYS A 385 13.15 -0.76 -11.92
CA CYS A 385 13.18 -1.83 -12.90
C CYS A 385 11.78 -2.43 -13.08
N PHE A 386 11.10 -2.09 -14.16
CA PHE A 386 9.73 -2.48 -14.44
C PHE A 386 8.78 -2.16 -13.29
N PRO A 387 8.70 -0.88 -12.85
CA PRO A 387 7.75 -0.48 -11.80
C PRO A 387 6.32 -0.63 -12.32
N ARG A 388 5.44 -1.20 -11.51
CA ARG A 388 4.06 -1.48 -11.89
C ARG A 388 3.09 -0.76 -10.96
N GLN A 389 2.12 -1.45 -10.38
CA GLN A 389 1.08 -0.81 -9.58
C GLN A 389 1.66 -0.06 -8.38
N MET A 390 1.03 1.05 -8.06
CA MET A 390 1.39 1.95 -6.98
C MET A 390 0.17 2.23 -6.11
N THR A 391 0.42 2.61 -4.87
CA THR A 391 -0.62 3.04 -3.93
C THR A 391 -0.06 4.05 -2.94
N PHE A 392 -0.93 4.88 -2.37
CA PHE A 392 -0.56 5.83 -1.33
C PHE A 392 -1.10 5.39 0.03
N THR A 393 -0.30 5.51 1.07
CA THR A 393 -0.83 5.57 2.41
C THR A 393 -1.40 6.97 2.69
N LYS A 394 -2.28 7.08 3.68
CA LYS A 394 -3.02 8.32 3.97
C LYS A 394 -2.13 9.51 4.28
N ASP A 395 -0.90 9.28 4.70
CA ASP A 395 0.08 10.30 5.04
C ASP A 395 0.93 10.79 3.84
N GLY A 396 0.57 10.39 2.62
CA GLY A 396 1.23 10.87 1.40
C GLY A 396 2.48 10.09 1.01
N LYS A 397 2.67 8.90 1.52
CA LYS A 397 3.76 8.02 1.11
C LYS A 397 3.33 7.14 -0.05
N LEU A 398 4.05 7.25 -1.15
CA LEU A 398 3.81 6.48 -2.37
C LEU A 398 4.62 5.18 -2.31
N TYR A 399 3.92 4.05 -2.35
CA TYR A 399 4.51 2.72 -2.42
C TYR A 399 4.40 2.18 -3.83
N ILE A 400 5.49 1.62 -4.34
CA ILE A 400 5.67 1.21 -5.72
C ILE A 400 6.11 -0.25 -5.76
N ALA A 401 5.37 -1.08 -6.48
CA ALA A 401 5.79 -2.45 -6.77
C ALA A 401 6.89 -2.39 -7.84
N ASP A 402 8.13 -2.46 -7.42
CA ASP A 402 9.29 -2.41 -8.31
C ASP A 402 9.67 -3.82 -8.76
N SER A 403 8.87 -4.32 -9.69
CA SER A 403 8.79 -5.75 -10.02
C SER A 403 10.12 -6.38 -10.36
N GLY A 404 10.88 -5.75 -11.24
CA GLY A 404 12.16 -6.28 -11.70
C GLY A 404 13.28 -6.17 -10.66
N ASN A 405 13.11 -5.33 -9.66
CA ASN A 405 14.04 -5.21 -8.53
C ASN A 405 13.64 -6.09 -7.34
N GLN A 406 12.54 -6.83 -7.43
CA GLN A 406 12.12 -7.79 -6.41
C GLN A 406 11.85 -7.15 -5.05
N CYS A 407 11.39 -5.90 -5.03
CA CYS A 407 11.18 -5.15 -3.79
C CYS A 407 10.06 -4.12 -3.92
N ILE A 408 9.74 -3.50 -2.81
CA ILE A 408 8.80 -2.39 -2.73
C ILE A 408 9.60 -1.11 -2.51
N ARG A 409 9.32 -0.08 -3.31
CA ARG A 409 9.96 1.23 -3.19
C ARG A 409 8.98 2.23 -2.59
N MET A 410 9.49 3.27 -1.94
CA MET A 410 8.66 4.28 -1.31
C MET A 410 9.22 5.67 -1.54
N ILE A 411 8.32 6.63 -1.74
CA ILE A 411 8.62 8.06 -1.82
C ILE A 411 7.67 8.79 -0.88
N ASP A 412 8.21 9.52 0.09
CA ASP A 412 7.41 10.44 0.90
C ASP A 412 7.21 11.73 0.10
N THR A 413 6.09 11.82 -0.60
CA THR A 413 5.80 12.94 -1.52
C THR A 413 5.56 14.27 -0.79
N THR A 414 5.37 14.26 0.53
CA THR A 414 5.18 15.47 1.33
C THR A 414 6.48 16.24 1.54
N GLN A 415 7.62 15.65 1.23
CA GLN A 415 8.93 16.29 1.35
C GLN A 415 9.30 17.18 0.17
N GLY A 416 8.39 17.39 -0.77
CA GLY A 416 8.61 18.26 -1.95
C GLY A 416 9.83 17.79 -2.76
N LYS A 417 10.68 18.75 -3.13
CA LYS A 417 11.90 18.45 -3.88
C LYS A 417 12.99 17.75 -3.07
N ASN A 418 12.84 17.66 -1.75
CA ASN A 418 13.73 16.89 -0.88
C ASN A 418 13.28 15.44 -0.72
N ALA A 419 12.19 15.05 -1.35
CA ALA A 419 11.72 13.67 -1.35
C ALA A 419 12.81 12.75 -1.92
N ARG A 420 12.87 11.53 -1.40
CA ARG A 420 13.86 10.53 -1.80
C ARG A 420 13.15 9.22 -2.07
N VAL A 421 13.73 8.43 -2.98
CA VAL A 421 13.31 7.04 -3.18
C VAL A 421 14.05 6.18 -2.18
N THR A 422 13.31 5.35 -1.47
CA THR A 422 13.85 4.36 -0.52
C THR A 422 13.32 2.98 -0.84
N THR A 423 13.93 1.95 -0.25
CA THR A 423 13.49 0.56 -0.36
C THR A 423 13.14 0.07 1.05
N PRO A 424 11.89 0.31 1.51
CA PRO A 424 11.51 -0.04 2.88
C PRO A 424 11.48 -1.54 3.15
N ILE A 425 11.28 -2.37 2.12
CA ILE A 425 11.15 -3.81 2.30
C ILE A 425 11.48 -4.55 1.00
N GLY A 426 12.02 -5.75 1.15
CA GLY A 426 12.50 -6.60 0.07
C GLY A 426 14.00 -6.45 -0.13
N VAL A 427 14.62 -7.51 -0.62
CA VAL A 427 16.06 -7.50 -0.93
C VAL A 427 16.19 -7.15 -2.40
N PRO A 428 16.74 -5.98 -2.74
CA PRO A 428 16.81 -5.54 -4.13
C PRO A 428 17.53 -6.55 -5.00
N GLN A 429 16.94 -6.85 -6.17
CA GLN A 429 17.48 -7.74 -7.19
C GLN A 429 17.69 -9.19 -6.72
N SER A 430 17.08 -9.56 -5.60
CA SER A 430 17.21 -10.91 -5.03
C SER A 430 15.81 -11.50 -4.80
N ALA A 431 15.34 -12.28 -5.77
CA ALA A 431 14.06 -12.95 -5.69
C ALA A 431 14.07 -14.04 -4.62
N GLY A 432 12.94 -14.25 -3.97
CA GLY A 432 12.75 -15.30 -2.99
C GLY A 432 11.43 -15.21 -2.28
N PHE A 433 11.23 -16.07 -1.30
CA PHE A 433 10.07 -16.04 -0.44
C PHE A 433 10.52 -16.09 1.02
N GLN A 434 10.28 -15.01 1.74
CA GLN A 434 10.56 -14.94 3.16
C GLN A 434 9.69 -13.85 3.79
N ASP A 435 8.95 -14.19 4.82
CA ASP A 435 8.27 -13.24 5.69
C ASP A 435 9.24 -12.70 6.74
N GLY A 436 8.89 -11.58 7.35
CA GLY A 436 9.65 -10.99 8.44
C GLY A 436 9.98 -9.53 8.21
N GLY A 437 10.99 -9.03 8.94
CA GLY A 437 11.43 -7.64 8.91
C GLY A 437 12.25 -7.28 7.67
N VAL A 438 12.74 -6.03 7.66
CA VAL A 438 13.46 -5.46 6.51
C VAL A 438 14.69 -6.25 6.09
N GLU A 439 15.36 -6.94 7.02
CA GLU A 439 16.57 -7.70 6.72
C GLU A 439 16.28 -9.08 6.15
N LEU A 440 15.06 -9.58 6.31
CA LEU A 440 14.70 -10.97 5.96
C LEU A 440 13.75 -11.06 4.78
N ALA A 441 12.78 -10.15 4.68
CA ALA A 441 11.66 -10.27 3.74
C ALA A 441 12.15 -10.30 2.29
N LYS A 442 11.62 -11.24 1.52
CA LYS A 442 11.89 -11.39 0.10
C LYS A 442 10.59 -11.56 -0.67
N PHE A 443 10.57 -11.00 -1.87
CA PHE A 443 9.51 -11.13 -2.86
C PHE A 443 10.05 -11.82 -4.11
N ASN A 444 9.14 -12.30 -4.94
CA ASN A 444 9.47 -12.79 -6.25
C ASN A 444 8.50 -12.20 -7.28
N TRP A 445 8.98 -11.16 -7.97
CA TRP A 445 8.21 -10.42 -8.96
C TRP A 445 6.93 -9.81 -8.37
N PRO A 446 7.02 -8.89 -7.40
CA PRO A 446 5.85 -8.17 -6.88
C PRO A 446 5.34 -7.21 -7.95
N THR A 447 4.07 -7.29 -8.29
CA THR A 447 3.48 -6.53 -9.41
C THR A 447 2.36 -5.59 -8.99
N GLY A 448 1.73 -5.85 -7.86
CA GLY A 448 0.60 -5.09 -7.39
C GLY A 448 0.72 -4.66 -5.95
N VAL A 449 0.17 -3.49 -5.66
CA VAL A 449 0.03 -2.97 -4.30
C VAL A 449 -1.31 -2.26 -4.18
N ALA A 450 -1.92 -2.34 -3.01
CA ALA A 450 -3.11 -1.56 -2.68
C ALA A 450 -3.14 -1.29 -1.18
N VAL A 451 -3.70 -0.15 -0.80
CA VAL A 451 -3.80 0.26 0.60
C VAL A 451 -5.15 -0.14 1.19
N SER A 452 -5.16 -0.45 2.48
CA SER A 452 -6.38 -0.72 3.24
C SER A 452 -7.34 0.47 3.22
N ALA A 453 -8.62 0.23 3.56
CA ALA A 453 -9.65 1.27 3.56
C ALA A 453 -9.29 2.47 4.45
N ASP A 454 -8.60 2.25 5.57
CA ASP A 454 -8.16 3.32 6.46
C ASP A 454 -6.84 3.99 6.02
N GLY A 455 -6.25 3.53 4.93
CA GLY A 455 -5.03 4.14 4.38
C GLY A 455 -3.73 3.79 5.10
N SER A 456 -3.72 2.80 5.98
CA SER A 456 -2.57 2.52 6.87
C SER A 456 -1.75 1.29 6.50
N THR A 457 -2.36 0.28 5.88
CA THR A 457 -1.72 -1.00 5.61
C THR A 457 -1.62 -1.24 4.11
N VAL A 458 -0.46 -1.66 3.63
CA VAL A 458 -0.23 -1.95 2.21
C VAL A 458 -0.24 -3.47 2.00
N TYR A 459 -1.02 -3.90 1.01
CA TYR A 459 -1.04 -5.28 0.56
C TYR A 459 -0.28 -5.40 -0.76
N VAL A 460 0.42 -6.51 -0.94
CA VAL A 460 1.30 -6.74 -2.09
C VAL A 460 0.87 -8.02 -2.80
N ALA A 461 0.66 -7.95 -4.10
CA ALA A 461 0.53 -9.13 -4.94
C ALA A 461 1.91 -9.61 -5.35
N ASP A 462 2.31 -10.73 -4.80
CA ASP A 462 3.63 -11.33 -5.04
C ASP A 462 3.50 -12.42 -6.09
N SER A 463 3.56 -12.01 -7.36
CA SER A 463 3.06 -12.80 -8.49
C SER A 463 3.71 -14.17 -8.63
N LYS A 464 5.03 -14.28 -8.57
CA LYS A 464 5.70 -15.56 -8.75
C LYS A 464 5.73 -16.44 -7.51
N ASN A 465 5.49 -15.86 -6.34
CA ASN A 465 5.24 -16.63 -5.11
C ASN A 465 3.78 -17.03 -4.98
N GLN A 466 2.91 -16.42 -5.78
CA GLN A 466 1.49 -16.73 -5.87
C GLN A 466 0.73 -16.54 -4.56
N VAL A 467 1.06 -15.47 -3.86
CA VAL A 467 0.44 -15.09 -2.58
C VAL A 467 0.19 -13.60 -2.51
N ILE A 468 -0.64 -13.20 -1.56
CA ILE A 468 -0.79 -11.80 -1.15
C ILE A 468 -0.06 -11.63 0.18
N ARG A 469 0.78 -10.60 0.24
CA ARG A 469 1.58 -10.26 1.41
C ARG A 469 1.03 -8.97 2.03
N GLU A 470 1.06 -8.90 3.34
CA GLU A 470 0.73 -7.69 4.08
C GLU A 470 2.01 -7.02 4.54
N LEU A 471 2.17 -5.76 4.15
CA LEU A 471 3.26 -4.89 4.59
C LEU A 471 2.72 -4.04 5.73
N SER A 472 3.12 -4.34 6.95
CA SER A 472 2.70 -3.59 8.12
C SER A 472 3.84 -2.75 8.66
N ILE A 473 3.48 -1.55 9.09
CA ILE A 473 4.39 -0.60 9.73
C ILE A 473 3.87 -0.43 11.15
N LYS A 474 4.64 -0.90 12.12
CA LYS A 474 4.23 -0.92 13.53
C LYS A 474 5.22 -0.21 14.43
#